data_bca308a752508d7e5eb9a435dc8f650c
#
_entry.id   bca308a752508d7e5eb9a435dc8f650c
#
_cell.length_a   1.000
_cell.length_b   1.000
_cell.length_c   1.000
_cell.angle_alpha   90.00
_cell.angle_beta   90.00
_cell.angle_gamma   90.00
#
_symmetry.space_group_name_H-M   'P 1'
#
loop_
_entity.id
_entity.type
_entity.pdbx_description
1 polymer ?
#
loop_
_entity_poly.entity_id
_entity_poly.type
_entity_poly.pdbx_seq_one_letter_code
_entity_poly.pdbx_strand_id
1 'polypeptide(L)'
;MKKTTSSNTIHSRVKEELLTSIRFMPIGARLPAERQLCGQFGISRMTMNKVIKELEEEGYLSRKVGAGTYVMPRPQPVAQIAANSSSRGEIIIVYPDFYSYSIWKRVHLLELMAMRENLRLISMKMYPESNWDSLYELVSACRNLRGLIIIAAFPIVRELERLDAIGCPVVILGELSETYLSENLFCISRNHYQSGFLKMNALLEAGHRKLGWIPNEPPTLAGQCMLDGMKSALYRYKLRYQDLARPSERIDYWDSPMHSGYLQTLEVMKAHPDCTGLAVDTFTGAVGALRALRGLGLTCPDQVSIATAGEDNELEQYLVPAITSVIEPYDVTIKTALNIINDRGSVSSRTLGIDVKLITRESIKNMDVTVK
;
A
#
# COMPACT_ATOMS: atom_id res chain seq x y z
N MET A 1 26.89 -46.21 17.31
CA MET A 1 25.68 -45.44 17.14
C MET A 1 25.93 -44.00 17.51
N LYS A 2 25.75 -43.04 16.63
CA LYS A 2 25.65 -41.57 16.69
C LYS A 2 26.48 -40.90 15.59
N LYS A 3 25.91 -40.85 14.36
CA LYS A 3 26.37 -39.94 13.30
C LYS A 3 25.27 -39.55 12.29
N THR A 4 23.99 -39.76 12.61
CA THR A 4 22.89 -39.53 11.65
C THR A 4 22.10 -38.25 11.87
N THR A 5 22.24 -37.57 13.01
CA THR A 5 21.45 -36.38 13.36
C THR A 5 22.02 -35.05 12.85
N SER A 6 23.32 -34.98 12.57
CA SER A 6 23.96 -33.71 12.12
C SER A 6 23.77 -33.42 10.62
N SER A 7 23.64 -34.47 9.77
CA SER A 7 23.51 -34.25 8.32
C SER A 7 22.10 -33.82 7.89
N ASN A 8 21.08 -34.25 8.63
CA ASN A 8 19.68 -33.83 8.33
C ASN A 8 19.43 -32.35 8.63
N THR A 9 20.03 -31.80 9.66
CA THR A 9 19.94 -30.39 10.01
C THR A 9 20.62 -29.45 9.00
N ILE A 10 21.82 -29.85 8.52
CA ILE A 10 22.54 -29.04 7.49
C ILE A 10 21.79 -29.08 6.16
N HIS A 11 21.30 -30.23 5.74
CA HIS A 11 20.53 -30.40 4.54
C HIS A 11 19.25 -29.54 4.54
N SER A 12 18.45 -29.60 5.61
CA SER A 12 17.22 -28.83 5.74
C SER A 12 17.48 -27.32 5.72
N ARG A 13 18.52 -26.86 6.43
CA ARG A 13 18.92 -25.45 6.42
C ARG A 13 19.29 -24.97 5.02
N VAL A 14 20.14 -25.71 4.30
CA VAL A 14 20.58 -25.35 2.96
C VAL A 14 19.42 -25.34 1.98
N LYS A 15 18.49 -26.29 2.12
CA LYS A 15 17.26 -26.32 1.31
C LYS A 15 16.41 -25.07 1.50
N GLU A 16 16.20 -24.63 2.73
CA GLU A 16 15.42 -23.40 3.06
C GLU A 16 16.12 -22.13 2.55
N GLU A 17 17.45 -22.04 2.73
CA GLU A 17 18.22 -20.89 2.25
C GLU A 17 18.24 -20.83 0.71
N LEU A 18 18.39 -21.96 0.03
CA LEU A 18 18.34 -22.03 -1.43
C LEU A 18 16.92 -21.73 -1.93
N LEU A 19 15.89 -22.25 -1.29
CA LEU A 19 14.49 -21.94 -1.63
C LEU A 19 14.18 -20.45 -1.45
N THR A 20 14.72 -19.83 -0.42
CA THR A 20 14.61 -18.38 -0.20
C THR A 20 15.27 -17.60 -1.34
N SER A 21 16.48 -18.01 -1.75
CA SER A 21 17.18 -17.38 -2.88
C SER A 21 16.41 -17.52 -4.19
N ILE A 22 15.84 -18.69 -4.46
CA ILE A 22 15.03 -18.98 -5.65
C ILE A 22 13.77 -18.07 -5.71
N ARG A 23 13.20 -17.71 -4.55
CA ARG A 23 12.01 -16.85 -4.48
C ARG A 23 12.22 -15.44 -5.07
N PHE A 24 13.44 -14.95 -5.08
CA PHE A 24 13.81 -13.65 -5.64
C PHE A 24 14.37 -13.74 -7.07
N MET A 25 14.50 -14.95 -7.63
CA MET A 25 14.97 -15.13 -8.99
C MET A 25 13.79 -15.09 -9.99
N PRO A 26 13.96 -14.51 -11.18
CA PRO A 26 12.96 -14.58 -12.24
C PRO A 26 12.65 -16.02 -12.65
N ILE A 27 11.40 -16.31 -13.01
CA ILE A 27 11.01 -17.58 -13.61
C ILE A 27 11.82 -17.80 -14.91
N GLY A 28 12.38 -19.00 -15.08
CA GLY A 28 13.27 -19.33 -16.18
C GLY A 28 14.72 -18.89 -15.97
N ALA A 29 15.06 -18.23 -14.87
CA ALA A 29 16.46 -17.92 -14.54
C ALA A 29 17.26 -19.20 -14.30
N ARG A 30 18.51 -19.19 -14.75
CA ARG A 30 19.43 -20.31 -14.53
C ARG A 30 20.10 -20.20 -13.16
N LEU A 31 20.06 -21.27 -12.36
CA LEU A 31 20.83 -21.34 -11.13
C LEU A 31 22.35 -21.32 -11.41
N PRO A 32 23.14 -20.81 -10.46
CA PRO A 32 24.59 -20.98 -10.48
C PRO A 32 24.97 -22.47 -10.58
N ALA A 33 26.13 -22.76 -11.14
CA ALA A 33 26.59 -24.14 -11.27
C ALA A 33 26.66 -24.81 -9.88
N GLU A 34 26.35 -26.12 -9.81
CA GLU A 34 26.38 -26.89 -8.54
C GLU A 34 27.71 -26.71 -7.76
N ARG A 35 28.83 -26.61 -8.48
CA ARG A 35 30.15 -26.37 -7.87
C ARG A 35 30.22 -25.03 -7.15
N GLN A 36 29.60 -24.00 -7.72
CA GLN A 36 29.54 -22.66 -7.11
C GLN A 36 28.63 -22.67 -5.88
N LEU A 37 27.45 -23.31 -5.98
CA LEU A 37 26.54 -23.50 -4.86
C LEU A 37 27.17 -24.28 -3.71
N CYS A 38 27.95 -25.35 -4.01
CA CYS A 38 28.68 -26.09 -3.00
C CYS A 38 29.69 -25.20 -2.25
N GLY A 39 30.40 -24.32 -2.98
CA GLY A 39 31.29 -23.33 -2.35
C GLY A 39 30.57 -22.31 -1.52
N GLN A 40 29.45 -21.78 -2.01
CA GLN A 40 28.65 -20.77 -1.33
C GLN A 40 28.03 -21.28 -0.01
N PHE A 41 27.50 -22.50 -0.02
CA PHE A 41 26.84 -23.10 1.15
C PHE A 41 27.78 -23.96 2.03
N GLY A 42 29.03 -24.13 1.65
CA GLY A 42 30.02 -24.93 2.42
C GLY A 42 29.65 -26.40 2.55
N ILE A 43 28.99 -27.00 1.54
CA ILE A 43 28.51 -28.39 1.58
C ILE A 43 29.08 -29.24 0.45
N SER A 44 29.01 -30.58 0.63
CA SER A 44 29.45 -31.52 -0.38
C SER A 44 28.54 -31.49 -1.62
N ARG A 45 29.11 -31.88 -2.78
CA ARG A 45 28.34 -32.00 -4.03
C ARG A 45 27.18 -32.99 -3.90
N MET A 46 27.37 -34.05 -3.13
CA MET A 46 26.31 -35.05 -2.90
C MET A 46 25.14 -34.45 -2.13
N THR A 47 25.41 -33.62 -1.12
CA THR A 47 24.36 -32.91 -0.33
C THR A 47 23.64 -31.89 -1.20
N MET A 48 24.37 -31.09 -1.98
CA MET A 48 23.76 -30.10 -2.89
C MET A 48 22.89 -30.78 -3.96
N ASN A 49 23.37 -31.89 -4.53
CA ASN A 49 22.60 -32.64 -5.53
C ASN A 49 21.29 -33.19 -4.95
N LYS A 50 21.29 -33.64 -3.69
CA LYS A 50 20.09 -34.08 -3.00
C LYS A 50 19.13 -32.94 -2.78
N VAL A 51 19.60 -31.76 -2.35
CA VAL A 51 18.77 -30.55 -2.18
C VAL A 51 18.15 -30.11 -3.50
N ILE A 52 18.94 -30.03 -4.58
CA ILE A 52 18.43 -29.64 -5.90
C ILE A 52 17.40 -30.65 -6.43
N LYS A 53 17.64 -31.94 -6.23
CA LYS A 53 16.71 -33.00 -6.63
C LYS A 53 15.38 -32.90 -5.90
N GLU A 54 15.40 -32.67 -4.59
CA GLU A 54 14.16 -32.45 -3.81
C GLU A 54 13.40 -31.20 -4.29
N LEU A 55 14.10 -30.09 -4.55
CA LEU A 55 13.46 -28.87 -5.09
C LEU A 55 12.93 -29.06 -6.53
N GLU A 56 13.53 -29.98 -7.31
CA GLU A 56 13.03 -30.38 -8.62
C GLU A 56 11.77 -31.27 -8.50
N GLU A 57 11.80 -32.25 -7.59
CA GLU A 57 10.65 -33.11 -7.25
C GLU A 57 9.47 -32.28 -6.69
N GLU A 58 9.76 -31.21 -5.95
CA GLU A 58 8.79 -30.26 -5.45
C GLU A 58 8.34 -29.22 -6.50
N GLY A 59 8.91 -29.26 -7.73
CA GLY A 59 8.53 -28.42 -8.86
C GLY A 59 9.08 -26.99 -8.83
N TYR A 60 10.00 -26.65 -7.93
CA TYR A 60 10.63 -25.33 -7.91
C TYR A 60 11.74 -25.18 -8.94
N LEU A 61 12.33 -26.28 -9.37
CA LEU A 61 13.44 -26.32 -10.31
C LEU A 61 13.17 -27.31 -11.44
N SER A 62 13.84 -27.13 -12.58
CA SER A 62 13.87 -28.08 -13.68
C SER A 62 15.31 -28.20 -14.20
N ARG A 63 15.80 -29.43 -14.31
CA ARG A 63 17.10 -29.73 -14.90
C ARG A 63 16.98 -29.96 -16.40
N LYS A 64 17.81 -29.29 -17.19
CA LYS A 64 18.01 -29.59 -18.61
C LYS A 64 19.39 -30.16 -18.80
N VAL A 65 19.45 -31.40 -19.26
CA VAL A 65 20.74 -32.13 -19.49
C VAL A 65 21.65 -31.28 -20.37
N GLY A 66 22.88 -31.04 -19.90
CA GLY A 66 23.86 -30.21 -20.60
C GLY A 66 23.62 -28.71 -20.56
N ALA A 67 22.46 -28.24 -20.13
CA ALA A 67 22.09 -26.80 -20.13
C ALA A 67 22.03 -26.16 -18.74
N GLY A 68 21.81 -26.95 -17.69
CA GLY A 68 21.79 -26.45 -16.30
C GLY A 68 20.45 -26.64 -15.59
N THR A 69 20.31 -26.02 -14.42
CA THR A 69 19.11 -26.03 -13.59
C THR A 69 18.41 -24.68 -13.66
N TYR A 70 17.10 -24.65 -13.85
CA TYR A 70 16.29 -23.46 -14.09
C TYR A 70 15.19 -23.34 -13.05
N VAL A 71 14.86 -22.09 -12.67
CA VAL A 71 13.74 -21.76 -11.78
C VAL A 71 12.43 -21.97 -12.51
N MET A 72 11.55 -22.78 -11.93
CA MET A 72 10.22 -23.05 -12.47
C MET A 72 9.18 -22.08 -11.89
N PRO A 73 8.02 -21.87 -12.57
CA PRO A 73 6.86 -21.25 -11.92
C PRO A 73 6.57 -22.00 -10.63
N ARG A 74 6.35 -21.25 -9.54
CA ARG A 74 6.09 -21.90 -8.24
C ARG A 74 5.01 -22.96 -8.40
N PRO A 75 5.25 -24.21 -7.95
CA PRO A 75 4.17 -25.17 -7.86
C PRO A 75 3.12 -24.53 -6.94
N GLN A 76 1.97 -24.20 -7.47
CA GLN A 76 0.84 -23.92 -6.59
C GLN A 76 0.44 -25.28 -5.99
N PRO A 77 0.46 -25.45 -4.68
CA PRO A 77 0.04 -26.68 -4.06
C PRO A 77 -1.49 -26.78 -4.08
N VAL A 78 -2.06 -27.03 -5.27
CA VAL A 78 -3.52 -27.17 -5.43
C VAL A 78 -4.02 -28.49 -4.81
N ALA A 79 -3.17 -29.50 -4.65
CA ALA A 79 -3.61 -30.81 -4.18
C ALA A 79 -3.31 -31.13 -2.69
N GLN A 80 -2.41 -30.43 -2.02
CA GLN A 80 -2.13 -30.68 -0.60
C GLN A 80 -2.89 -29.75 0.37
N ILE A 81 -3.47 -28.66 -0.12
CA ILE A 81 -4.31 -27.75 0.69
C ILE A 81 -5.63 -28.41 1.08
N ALA A 82 -6.12 -29.36 0.29
CA ALA A 82 -7.42 -30.01 0.56
C ALA A 82 -7.40 -31.08 1.65
N ALA A 83 -6.27 -31.59 2.07
CA ALA A 83 -6.20 -32.78 2.96
C ALA A 83 -5.81 -32.48 4.42
N ASN A 84 -5.20 -31.33 4.74
CA ASN A 84 -4.66 -31.09 6.10
C ASN A 84 -4.84 -29.67 6.65
N SER A 85 -5.60 -28.77 6.04
CA SER A 85 -5.84 -27.48 6.64
C SER A 85 -7.23 -27.40 7.25
N SER A 86 -7.31 -27.57 8.55
CA SER A 86 -8.36 -26.98 9.37
C SER A 86 -8.18 -25.44 9.35
N SER A 87 -8.33 -24.82 8.17
CA SER A 87 -8.36 -23.36 8.13
C SER A 87 -9.53 -22.88 8.97
N ARG A 88 -9.31 -21.87 9.82
CA ARG A 88 -10.35 -21.27 10.64
C ARG A 88 -11.47 -20.62 9.81
N GLY A 89 -11.26 -20.47 8.50
CA GLY A 89 -12.20 -19.90 7.56
C GLY A 89 -11.53 -19.20 6.39
N GLU A 90 -12.34 -18.60 5.54
CA GLU A 90 -11.94 -17.92 4.32
C GLU A 90 -12.24 -16.42 4.44
N ILE A 91 -11.35 -15.57 3.95
CA ILE A 91 -11.55 -14.13 3.78
C ILE A 91 -11.38 -13.80 2.30
N ILE A 92 -12.27 -13.02 1.75
CA ILE A 92 -12.12 -12.48 0.40
C ILE A 92 -11.62 -11.04 0.51
N ILE A 93 -10.56 -10.70 -0.21
CA ILE A 93 -10.16 -9.31 -0.44
C ILE A 93 -10.45 -8.91 -1.88
N VAL A 94 -11.16 -7.79 -2.03
CA VAL A 94 -11.48 -7.18 -3.32
C VAL A 94 -10.74 -5.84 -3.42
N TYR A 95 -10.04 -5.62 -4.54
CA TYR A 95 -9.28 -4.39 -4.75
C TYR A 95 -9.18 -4.04 -6.24
N PRO A 96 -9.00 -2.75 -6.59
CA PRO A 96 -8.92 -2.34 -7.98
C PRO A 96 -7.61 -2.79 -8.63
N ASP A 97 -7.65 -3.13 -9.92
CA ASP A 97 -6.47 -3.52 -10.70
C ASP A 97 -5.80 -2.32 -11.36
N PHE A 98 -5.14 -1.50 -10.55
CA PHE A 98 -4.20 -0.49 -11.01
C PHE A 98 -2.96 -0.46 -10.12
N TYR A 99 -1.87 0.08 -10.64
CA TYR A 99 -0.64 0.18 -9.87
C TYR A 99 -0.79 1.18 -8.73
N SER A 100 -0.73 0.67 -7.51
CA SER A 100 -0.72 1.46 -6.28
C SER A 100 0.10 0.74 -5.22
N TYR A 101 1.10 1.44 -4.69
CA TYR A 101 1.91 0.91 -3.60
C TYR A 101 1.06 0.68 -2.34
N SER A 102 0.16 1.59 -2.01
CA SER A 102 -0.71 1.49 -0.84
C SER A 102 -1.64 0.28 -0.90
N ILE A 103 -2.19 -0.04 -2.07
CA ILE A 103 -2.99 -1.25 -2.28
C ILE A 103 -2.12 -2.49 -2.11
N TRP A 104 -0.98 -2.55 -2.79
CA TRP A 104 -0.04 -3.66 -2.65
C TRP A 104 0.35 -3.91 -1.20
N LYS A 105 0.69 -2.85 -0.45
CA LYS A 105 1.10 -2.95 0.95
C LYS A 105 -0.01 -3.49 1.84
N ARG A 106 -1.24 -3.01 1.68
CA ARG A 106 -2.42 -3.49 2.42
C ARG A 106 -2.71 -4.96 2.15
N VAL A 107 -2.69 -5.37 0.87
CA VAL A 107 -2.88 -6.77 0.47
C VAL A 107 -1.79 -7.65 1.06
N HIS A 108 -0.52 -7.25 0.96
CA HIS A 108 0.62 -7.99 1.51
C HIS A 108 0.54 -8.14 3.03
N LEU A 109 0.20 -7.06 3.76
CA LEU A 109 0.02 -7.14 5.21
C LEU A 109 -1.13 -8.05 5.60
N LEU A 110 -2.24 -8.01 4.84
CA LEU A 110 -3.38 -8.89 5.07
C LEU A 110 -2.99 -10.36 4.85
N GLU A 111 -2.25 -10.67 3.77
CA GLU A 111 -1.72 -12.02 3.52
C GLU A 111 -0.90 -12.54 4.70
N LEU A 112 0.04 -11.73 5.19
CA LEU A 112 0.88 -12.10 6.32
C LEU A 112 0.08 -12.32 7.61
N MET A 113 -0.90 -11.47 7.89
CA MET A 113 -1.72 -11.56 9.10
C MET A 113 -2.72 -12.73 9.01
N ALA A 114 -3.37 -12.91 7.87
CA ALA A 114 -4.29 -14.04 7.63
C ALA A 114 -3.58 -15.39 7.79
N MET A 115 -2.34 -15.51 7.26
CA MET A 115 -1.52 -16.72 7.46
C MET A 115 -1.26 -17.01 8.95
N ARG A 116 -0.94 -15.98 9.74
CA ARG A 116 -0.69 -16.14 11.20
C ARG A 116 -1.92 -16.61 11.95
N GLU A 117 -3.10 -16.22 11.48
CA GLU A 117 -4.38 -16.59 12.08
C GLU A 117 -4.97 -17.90 11.50
N ASN A 118 -4.23 -18.58 10.62
CA ASN A 118 -4.67 -19.77 9.89
C ASN A 118 -5.97 -19.54 9.08
N LEU A 119 -6.09 -18.35 8.48
CA LEU A 119 -7.16 -17.98 7.57
C LEU A 119 -6.69 -18.11 6.12
N ARG A 120 -7.59 -18.57 5.26
CA ARG A 120 -7.35 -18.62 3.81
C ARG A 120 -7.77 -17.31 3.18
N LEU A 121 -6.83 -16.61 2.54
CA LEU A 121 -7.11 -15.39 1.80
C LEU A 121 -7.38 -15.71 0.33
N ILE A 122 -8.48 -15.18 -0.20
CA ILE A 122 -8.85 -15.24 -1.61
C ILE A 122 -8.83 -13.81 -2.13
N SER A 123 -8.02 -13.55 -3.15
CA SER A 123 -7.84 -12.22 -3.73
C SER A 123 -8.62 -12.09 -5.02
N MET A 124 -9.43 -11.05 -5.16
CA MET A 124 -10.17 -10.71 -6.36
C MET A 124 -9.84 -9.29 -6.80
N LYS A 125 -9.39 -9.14 -8.03
CA LYS A 125 -9.20 -7.83 -8.66
C LYS A 125 -10.47 -7.38 -9.38
N MET A 126 -10.76 -6.09 -9.28
CA MET A 126 -11.88 -5.45 -9.95
C MET A 126 -11.39 -4.37 -10.93
N TYR A 127 -12.01 -4.34 -12.07
CA TYR A 127 -11.84 -3.31 -13.10
C TYR A 127 -13.08 -2.43 -13.14
N PRO A 128 -13.07 -1.26 -13.79
CA PRO A 128 -14.25 -0.39 -13.91
C PRO A 128 -15.45 -1.11 -14.55
N GLU A 129 -15.17 -2.02 -15.50
CA GLU A 129 -16.18 -2.79 -16.23
C GLU A 129 -16.49 -4.15 -15.59
N SER A 130 -15.87 -4.46 -14.43
CA SER A 130 -16.09 -5.74 -13.76
C SER A 130 -17.54 -5.88 -13.32
N ASN A 131 -18.10 -7.07 -13.55
CA ASN A 131 -19.40 -7.44 -13.03
C ASN A 131 -19.28 -7.88 -11.56
N TRP A 132 -20.01 -7.23 -10.68
CA TRP A 132 -20.10 -7.60 -9.27
C TRP A 132 -20.66 -9.01 -9.05
N ASP A 133 -21.41 -9.56 -10.01
CA ASP A 133 -21.94 -10.92 -9.91
C ASP A 133 -20.83 -11.97 -9.75
N SER A 134 -19.66 -11.75 -10.35
CA SER A 134 -18.49 -12.62 -10.13
C SER A 134 -18.02 -12.66 -8.67
N LEU A 135 -18.17 -11.56 -7.93
CA LEU A 135 -17.90 -11.56 -6.48
C LEU A 135 -18.93 -12.42 -5.74
N TYR A 136 -20.21 -12.31 -6.10
CA TYR A 136 -21.27 -13.08 -5.43
C TYR A 136 -21.22 -14.58 -5.76
N GLU A 137 -20.78 -14.92 -6.96
CA GLU A 137 -20.46 -16.30 -7.34
C GLU A 137 -19.31 -16.85 -6.48
N LEU A 138 -18.23 -16.06 -6.32
CA LEU A 138 -17.11 -16.42 -5.46
C LEU A 138 -17.54 -16.59 -3.99
N VAL A 139 -18.33 -15.66 -3.47
CA VAL A 139 -18.91 -15.71 -2.12
C VAL A 139 -19.72 -17.00 -1.93
N SER A 140 -20.57 -17.35 -2.91
CA SER A 140 -21.41 -18.55 -2.88
C SER A 140 -20.60 -19.84 -2.94
N ALA A 141 -19.41 -19.81 -3.55
CA ALA A 141 -18.50 -20.96 -3.62
C ALA A 141 -17.71 -21.19 -2.32
N CYS A 142 -17.60 -20.19 -1.45
CA CYS A 142 -16.91 -20.30 -0.17
C CYS A 142 -17.72 -21.13 0.83
N ARG A 143 -17.07 -22.12 1.44
CA ARG A 143 -17.76 -23.00 2.44
C ARG A 143 -17.79 -22.42 3.85
N ASN A 144 -16.80 -21.62 4.21
CA ASN A 144 -16.64 -21.05 5.54
C ASN A 144 -16.12 -19.61 5.44
N LEU A 145 -16.91 -18.75 4.75
CA LEU A 145 -16.59 -17.34 4.60
C LEU A 145 -16.72 -16.63 5.95
N ARG A 146 -15.63 -16.01 6.40
CA ARG A 146 -15.58 -15.24 7.65
C ARG A 146 -15.88 -13.77 7.42
N GLY A 147 -15.52 -13.23 6.26
CA GLY A 147 -15.77 -11.86 5.91
C GLY A 147 -15.12 -11.41 4.60
N LEU A 148 -15.46 -10.21 4.21
CA LEU A 148 -14.89 -9.54 3.05
C LEU A 148 -14.13 -8.29 3.48
N ILE A 149 -13.03 -8.00 2.77
CA ILE A 149 -12.34 -6.71 2.84
C ILE A 149 -12.36 -6.12 1.44
N ILE A 150 -12.87 -4.89 1.29
CA ILE A 150 -12.96 -4.20 0.01
C ILE A 150 -12.13 -2.94 0.07
N ILE A 151 -11.06 -2.84 -0.73
CA ILE A 151 -10.34 -1.58 -0.92
C ILE A 151 -11.11 -0.77 -1.95
N ALA A 152 -11.89 0.20 -1.47
CA ALA A 152 -12.78 0.99 -2.31
C ALA A 152 -12.03 2.15 -2.97
N ALA A 153 -11.75 2.00 -4.27
CA ALA A 153 -11.30 3.08 -5.14
C ALA A 153 -12.30 3.33 -6.28
N PHE A 154 -13.52 2.82 -6.13
CA PHE A 154 -14.62 2.90 -7.11
C PHE A 154 -15.97 3.03 -6.38
N PRO A 155 -17.02 3.55 -7.06
CA PRO A 155 -18.34 3.69 -6.45
C PRO A 155 -18.96 2.33 -6.11
N ILE A 156 -19.11 2.03 -4.82
CA ILE A 156 -19.71 0.78 -4.32
C ILE A 156 -21.13 0.96 -3.80
N VAL A 157 -21.63 2.18 -3.76
CA VAL A 157 -22.92 2.53 -3.10
C VAL A 157 -24.09 1.69 -3.61
N ARG A 158 -24.10 1.34 -4.90
CA ARG A 158 -25.17 0.53 -5.51
C ARG A 158 -25.15 -0.94 -5.07
N GLU A 159 -24.03 -1.41 -4.54
CA GLU A 159 -23.84 -2.79 -4.13
C GLU A 159 -24.01 -3.02 -2.62
N LEU A 160 -24.18 -1.96 -1.83
CA LEU A 160 -24.15 -2.04 -0.36
C LEU A 160 -25.24 -2.95 0.21
N GLU A 161 -26.45 -2.91 -0.36
CA GLU A 161 -27.54 -3.79 0.07
C GLU A 161 -27.22 -5.27 -0.19
N ARG A 162 -26.63 -5.56 -1.36
CA ARG A 162 -26.21 -6.93 -1.71
C ARG A 162 -25.04 -7.41 -0.86
N LEU A 163 -24.08 -6.51 -0.56
CA LEU A 163 -22.95 -6.79 0.32
C LEU A 163 -23.43 -7.06 1.75
N ASP A 164 -24.37 -6.30 2.27
CA ASP A 164 -24.94 -6.52 3.60
C ASP A 164 -25.68 -7.86 3.69
N ALA A 165 -26.39 -8.24 2.62
CA ALA A 165 -27.13 -9.49 2.53
C ALA A 165 -26.23 -10.75 2.55
N ILE A 166 -24.92 -10.64 2.39
CA ILE A 166 -23.97 -11.76 2.51
C ILE A 166 -24.00 -12.35 3.94
N GLY A 167 -24.35 -11.55 4.95
CA GLY A 167 -24.55 -12.01 6.33
C GLY A 167 -23.25 -12.19 7.15
N CYS A 168 -22.07 -11.94 6.56
CA CYS A 168 -20.80 -11.86 7.27
C CYS A 168 -20.25 -10.42 7.28
N PRO A 169 -19.26 -10.08 8.15
CA PRO A 169 -18.67 -8.76 8.17
C PRO A 169 -18.07 -8.37 6.82
N VAL A 170 -18.41 -7.20 6.32
CA VAL A 170 -17.81 -6.57 5.15
C VAL A 170 -17.10 -5.30 5.58
N VAL A 171 -15.80 -5.28 5.48
CA VAL A 171 -14.97 -4.14 5.89
C VAL A 171 -14.51 -3.38 4.65
N ILE A 172 -14.96 -2.16 4.51
CA ILE A 172 -14.61 -1.26 3.41
C ILE A 172 -13.43 -0.41 3.86
N LEU A 173 -12.29 -0.58 3.20
CA LEU A 173 -11.10 0.25 3.37
C LEU A 173 -11.19 1.42 2.38
N GLY A 174 -11.69 2.55 2.86
CA GLY A 174 -11.97 3.72 2.03
C GLY A 174 -12.91 4.67 2.75
N GLU A 175 -13.77 5.35 2.01
CA GLU A 175 -14.72 6.29 2.57
C GLU A 175 -16.14 5.95 2.17
N LEU A 176 -17.00 5.95 3.17
CA LEU A 176 -18.42 5.74 3.01
C LEU A 176 -19.16 6.63 4.02
N SER A 177 -20.27 7.23 3.58
CA SER A 177 -21.14 7.94 4.52
C SER A 177 -21.75 6.99 5.53
N GLU A 178 -21.85 7.42 6.79
CA GLU A 178 -22.47 6.63 7.87
C GLU A 178 -23.90 6.18 7.55
N THR A 179 -24.62 6.94 6.71
CA THR A 179 -25.98 6.61 6.29
C THR A 179 -26.08 5.29 5.51
N TYR A 180 -24.98 4.79 4.99
CA TYR A 180 -24.93 3.54 4.24
C TYR A 180 -24.45 2.33 5.05
N LEU A 181 -24.11 2.54 6.33
CA LEU A 181 -23.58 1.45 7.17
C LEU A 181 -24.72 0.70 7.83
N SER A 182 -24.53 -0.59 7.98
CA SER A 182 -25.49 -1.54 8.54
C SER A 182 -24.82 -2.44 9.59
N GLU A 183 -25.53 -3.48 10.03
CA GLU A 183 -24.97 -4.42 11.00
C GLU A 183 -23.73 -5.16 10.49
N ASN A 184 -23.64 -5.43 9.19
CA ASN A 184 -22.54 -6.17 8.57
C ASN A 184 -21.52 -5.26 7.87
N LEU A 185 -21.86 -4.01 7.58
CA LEU A 185 -21.01 -3.08 6.82
C LEU A 185 -20.21 -2.18 7.76
N PHE A 186 -18.90 -2.23 7.64
CA PHE A 186 -17.95 -1.41 8.38
C PHE A 186 -17.09 -0.61 7.41
N CYS A 187 -16.72 0.60 7.82
CA CYS A 187 -15.83 1.46 7.05
C CYS A 187 -14.60 1.82 7.89
N ILE A 188 -13.43 1.57 7.36
CA ILE A 188 -12.17 2.00 7.96
C ILE A 188 -11.49 2.94 6.97
N SER A 189 -11.22 4.18 7.40
CA SER A 189 -10.47 5.15 6.61
C SER A 189 -9.33 5.73 7.44
N ARG A 190 -8.31 6.25 6.77
CA ARG A 190 -7.36 7.12 7.48
C ARG A 190 -8.06 8.42 7.88
N ASN A 191 -7.60 9.05 8.93
CA ASN A 191 -8.10 10.35 9.34
C ASN A 191 -7.64 11.43 8.34
N HIS A 192 -8.43 11.64 7.28
CA HIS A 192 -8.12 12.58 6.21
C HIS A 192 -8.09 14.04 6.68
N TYR A 193 -8.95 14.39 7.62
CA TYR A 193 -8.90 15.72 8.24
C TYR A 193 -7.54 15.94 8.93
N GLN A 194 -7.12 15.01 9.76
CA GLN A 194 -5.83 15.07 10.43
C GLN A 194 -4.67 15.10 9.43
N SER A 195 -4.77 14.34 8.34
CA SER A 195 -3.76 14.33 7.27
C SER A 195 -3.61 15.71 6.63
N GLY A 196 -4.71 16.35 6.26
CA GLY A 196 -4.70 17.69 5.71
C GLY A 196 -4.18 18.75 6.70
N PHE A 197 -4.63 18.64 7.95
CA PHE A 197 -4.18 19.54 9.02
C PHE A 197 -2.67 19.44 9.24
N LEU A 198 -2.13 18.24 9.45
CA LEU A 198 -0.70 18.04 9.73
C LEU A 198 0.18 18.48 8.56
N LYS A 199 -0.20 18.17 7.35
CA LYS A 199 0.49 18.53 6.12
C LYS A 199 0.65 20.04 5.96
N MET A 200 -0.46 20.77 6.08
CA MET A 200 -0.48 22.23 5.98
C MET A 200 0.22 22.87 7.18
N ASN A 201 -0.03 22.37 8.40
CA ASN A 201 0.55 22.87 9.62
C ASN A 201 2.08 22.78 9.65
N ALA A 202 2.65 21.70 9.06
CA ALA A 202 4.11 21.55 8.96
C ALA A 202 4.77 22.69 8.17
N LEU A 203 4.17 23.10 7.06
CA LEU A 203 4.64 24.24 6.27
C LEU A 203 4.46 25.57 7.03
N LEU A 204 3.35 25.72 7.73
CA LEU A 204 3.06 26.93 8.52
C LEU A 204 3.98 27.09 9.73
N GLU A 205 4.28 26.00 10.43
CA GLU A 205 5.26 25.96 11.56
C GLU A 205 6.67 26.30 11.09
N ALA A 206 7.05 25.85 9.88
CA ALA A 206 8.31 26.21 9.26
C ALA A 206 8.39 27.69 8.79
N GLY A 207 7.33 28.48 8.99
CA GLY A 207 7.29 29.90 8.68
C GLY A 207 6.76 30.26 7.30
N HIS A 208 6.37 29.28 6.47
CA HIS A 208 5.80 29.58 5.16
C HIS A 208 4.45 30.27 5.27
N ARG A 209 4.20 31.28 4.42
CA ARG A 209 2.93 32.05 4.36
C ARG A 209 2.39 32.18 2.93
N LYS A 210 3.24 32.01 1.93
CA LYS A 210 2.88 31.92 0.51
C LYS A 210 2.81 30.44 0.15
N LEU A 211 1.62 29.88 0.18
CA LEU A 211 1.37 28.45 0.12
C LEU A 211 0.53 28.07 -1.08
N GLY A 212 0.78 26.90 -1.62
CA GLY A 212 -0.01 26.27 -2.67
C GLY A 212 -0.55 24.90 -2.23
N TRP A 213 -1.63 24.50 -2.87
CA TRP A 213 -2.23 23.17 -2.74
C TRP A 213 -2.32 22.51 -4.10
N ILE A 214 -1.84 21.28 -4.19
CA ILE A 214 -1.83 20.44 -5.38
C ILE A 214 -2.73 19.22 -5.14
N PRO A 215 -4.02 19.30 -5.49
CA PRO A 215 -4.99 18.21 -5.35
C PRO A 215 -4.86 17.24 -6.54
N ASN A 216 -3.79 16.52 -6.64
CA ASN A 216 -3.42 15.68 -7.78
C ASN A 216 -4.27 14.40 -7.96
N GLU A 217 -5.44 14.36 -7.36
CA GLU A 217 -6.46 13.30 -7.49
C GLU A 217 -7.86 13.90 -7.74
N PRO A 218 -8.81 13.13 -8.28
CA PRO A 218 -10.18 13.58 -8.47
C PRO A 218 -10.85 14.02 -7.16
N PRO A 219 -11.87 14.88 -7.21
CA PRO A 219 -12.62 15.29 -6.02
C PRO A 219 -13.33 14.09 -5.38
N THR A 220 -13.03 13.82 -4.12
CA THR A 220 -13.63 12.75 -3.32
C THR A 220 -14.05 13.28 -1.95
N LEU A 221 -14.80 12.49 -1.18
CA LEU A 221 -15.07 12.80 0.24
C LEU A 221 -13.78 12.91 1.04
N ALA A 222 -12.81 12.02 0.78
CA ALA A 222 -11.47 12.04 1.33
C ALA A 222 -10.78 13.39 1.11
N GLY A 223 -10.75 13.82 -0.14
CA GLY A 223 -10.17 15.10 -0.52
C GLY A 223 -10.86 16.28 0.17
N GLN A 224 -12.19 16.24 0.32
CA GLN A 224 -12.93 17.29 1.03
C GLN A 224 -12.57 17.33 2.52
N CYS A 225 -12.55 16.18 3.20
CA CYS A 225 -12.12 16.10 4.61
C CYS A 225 -10.67 16.59 4.80
N MET A 226 -9.78 16.24 3.88
CA MET A 226 -8.39 16.70 3.91
C MET A 226 -8.29 18.20 3.73
N LEU A 227 -9.06 18.77 2.79
CA LEU A 227 -9.17 20.20 2.58
C LEU A 227 -9.67 20.95 3.83
N ASP A 228 -10.65 20.40 4.54
CA ASP A 228 -11.16 21.01 5.77
C ASP A 228 -10.12 20.99 6.91
N GLY A 229 -9.31 19.93 6.97
CA GLY A 229 -8.13 19.92 7.84
C GLY A 229 -7.12 21.01 7.49
N MET A 230 -6.80 21.20 6.20
CA MET A 230 -5.91 22.26 5.75
C MET A 230 -6.46 23.65 6.06
N LYS A 231 -7.76 23.89 5.84
CA LYS A 231 -8.42 25.15 6.21
C LYS A 231 -8.28 25.46 7.71
N SER A 232 -8.43 24.44 8.55
CA SER A 232 -8.28 24.59 10.00
C SER A 232 -6.85 24.94 10.40
N ALA A 233 -5.84 24.36 9.73
CA ALA A 233 -4.44 24.73 9.92
C ALA A 233 -4.19 26.20 9.51
N LEU A 234 -4.68 26.61 8.34
CA LEU A 234 -4.57 28.01 7.86
C LEU A 234 -5.20 29.00 8.83
N TYR A 235 -6.40 28.70 9.34
CA TYR A 235 -7.13 29.54 10.28
C TYR A 235 -6.33 29.83 11.56
N ARG A 236 -5.60 28.86 12.09
CA ARG A 236 -4.71 29.04 13.27
C ARG A 236 -3.64 30.11 13.04
N TYR A 237 -3.21 30.30 11.79
CA TYR A 237 -2.21 31.29 11.39
C TYR A 237 -2.82 32.55 10.76
N LYS A 238 -4.16 32.74 10.89
CA LYS A 238 -4.92 33.90 10.35
C LYS A 238 -4.80 34.01 8.82
N LEU A 239 -4.61 32.89 8.13
CA LEU A 239 -4.61 32.79 6.67
C LEU A 239 -5.97 32.26 6.19
N ARG A 240 -6.34 32.61 4.96
CA ARG A 240 -7.60 32.17 4.37
C ARG A 240 -7.36 31.16 3.26
N TYR A 241 -8.28 30.26 3.08
CA TYR A 241 -8.24 29.30 1.97
C TYR A 241 -8.16 29.96 0.59
N GLN A 242 -8.80 31.13 0.42
CA GLN A 242 -8.77 31.90 -0.82
C GLN A 242 -7.37 32.40 -1.19
N ASP A 243 -6.48 32.53 -0.22
CA ASP A 243 -5.12 32.99 -0.39
C ASP A 243 -4.16 31.87 -0.82
N LEU A 244 -4.62 30.60 -0.86
CA LEU A 244 -3.83 29.49 -1.39
C LEU A 244 -3.75 29.53 -2.90
N ALA A 245 -2.53 29.38 -3.43
CA ALA A 245 -2.31 29.08 -4.83
C ALA A 245 -2.86 27.70 -5.18
N ARG A 246 -3.66 27.61 -6.24
CA ARG A 246 -4.34 26.37 -6.63
C ARG A 246 -4.40 26.24 -8.15
N PRO A 247 -4.33 25.02 -8.69
CA PRO A 247 -4.56 24.79 -10.10
C PRO A 247 -6.02 25.00 -10.48
N SER A 248 -6.28 25.33 -11.73
CA SER A 248 -7.61 25.42 -12.32
C SER A 248 -8.08 24.12 -12.96
N GLU A 249 -7.14 23.26 -13.33
CA GLU A 249 -7.39 22.03 -14.06
C GLU A 249 -8.10 20.98 -13.20
N ARG A 250 -9.12 20.35 -13.79
CA ARG A 250 -9.78 19.19 -13.20
C ARG A 250 -9.02 17.93 -13.56
N ILE A 251 -9.09 16.95 -12.67
CA ILE A 251 -8.47 15.64 -12.83
C ILE A 251 -9.57 14.61 -13.01
N ASP A 252 -9.38 13.72 -13.98
CA ASP A 252 -10.28 12.61 -14.23
C ASP A 252 -9.84 11.37 -13.43
N TYR A 253 -10.79 10.44 -13.21
CA TYR A 253 -10.62 9.29 -12.32
C TYR A 253 -9.47 8.35 -12.68
N TRP A 254 -8.98 8.37 -13.90
CA TRP A 254 -7.93 7.44 -14.34
C TRP A 254 -6.64 8.16 -14.75
N ASP A 255 -6.57 9.46 -14.48
CA ASP A 255 -5.35 10.21 -14.70
C ASP A 255 -4.25 9.74 -13.76
N SER A 256 -3.01 9.80 -14.26
CA SER A 256 -1.86 9.48 -13.43
C SER A 256 -1.66 10.56 -12.35
N PRO A 257 -1.77 10.24 -11.05
CA PRO A 257 -1.58 11.23 -9.99
C PRO A 257 -0.19 11.89 -10.03
N MET A 258 0.81 11.18 -10.54
CA MET A 258 2.16 11.71 -10.73
C MET A 258 2.19 12.76 -11.85
N HIS A 259 1.53 12.49 -12.98
CA HIS A 259 1.46 13.41 -14.11
C HIS A 259 0.62 14.65 -13.75
N SER A 260 -0.52 14.44 -13.08
CA SER A 260 -1.36 15.52 -12.58
C SER A 260 -0.61 16.41 -11.59
N GLY A 261 0.14 15.84 -10.65
CA GLY A 261 0.99 16.59 -9.73
C GLY A 261 2.07 17.41 -10.46
N TYR A 262 2.65 16.87 -11.53
CA TYR A 262 3.60 17.60 -12.38
C TYR A 262 2.95 18.79 -13.07
N LEU A 263 1.83 18.59 -13.78
CA LEU A 263 1.17 19.66 -14.54
C LEU A 263 0.61 20.76 -13.61
N GLN A 264 -0.06 20.38 -12.55
CA GLN A 264 -0.63 21.33 -11.58
C GLN A 264 0.45 22.13 -10.86
N THR A 265 1.61 21.53 -10.55
CA THR A 265 2.72 22.30 -9.97
C THR A 265 3.28 23.30 -10.97
N LEU A 266 3.42 22.96 -12.27
CA LEU A 266 3.83 23.90 -13.30
C LEU A 266 2.85 25.08 -13.40
N GLU A 267 1.57 24.81 -13.38
CA GLU A 267 0.52 25.83 -13.42
C GLU A 267 0.62 26.77 -12.22
N VAL A 268 0.61 26.19 -11.00
CA VAL A 268 0.66 26.96 -9.75
C VAL A 268 1.91 27.82 -9.67
N MET A 269 3.09 27.27 -9.98
CA MET A 269 4.34 28.01 -9.88
C MET A 269 4.48 29.11 -10.94
N LYS A 270 3.86 28.95 -12.11
CA LYS A 270 3.80 30.00 -13.14
C LYS A 270 2.87 31.15 -12.75
N ALA A 271 1.72 30.81 -12.16
CA ALA A 271 0.72 31.79 -11.73
C ALA A 271 1.12 32.49 -10.41
N HIS A 272 1.84 31.80 -9.54
CA HIS A 272 2.23 32.25 -8.20
C HIS A 272 3.72 32.02 -7.95
N PRO A 273 4.62 32.76 -8.61
CA PRO A 273 6.06 32.57 -8.50
C PRO A 273 6.64 32.88 -7.10
N ASP A 274 5.85 33.54 -6.24
CA ASP A 274 6.17 33.84 -4.84
C ASP A 274 5.77 32.71 -3.87
N CYS A 275 5.19 31.61 -4.36
CA CYS A 275 4.82 30.44 -3.55
C CYS A 275 6.10 29.74 -3.05
N THR A 276 6.18 29.55 -1.72
CA THR A 276 7.36 28.97 -1.06
C THR A 276 7.08 27.58 -0.44
N GLY A 277 5.81 27.15 -0.38
CA GLY A 277 5.48 25.85 0.18
C GLY A 277 4.28 25.23 -0.49
N LEU A 278 4.36 23.95 -0.84
CA LEU A 278 3.32 23.17 -1.51
C LEU A 278 2.82 22.03 -0.62
N ALA A 279 1.52 21.99 -0.37
CA ALA A 279 0.83 20.84 0.18
C ALA A 279 0.31 19.99 -0.99
N VAL A 280 0.89 18.80 -1.18
CA VAL A 280 0.53 17.88 -2.26
C VAL A 280 -0.27 16.73 -1.69
N ASP A 281 -1.36 16.29 -2.36
CA ASP A 281 -2.29 15.35 -1.75
C ASP A 281 -1.78 13.92 -1.69
N THR A 282 -0.93 13.49 -2.63
CA THR A 282 -0.35 12.13 -2.62
C THR A 282 1.16 12.15 -2.80
N PHE A 283 1.81 11.08 -2.35
CA PHE A 283 3.25 10.86 -2.56
C PHE A 283 3.61 10.87 -4.05
N THR A 284 2.85 10.17 -4.88
CA THR A 284 3.09 10.13 -6.33
C THR A 284 2.95 11.52 -6.97
N GLY A 285 1.98 12.32 -6.51
CA GLY A 285 1.87 13.73 -6.90
C GLY A 285 3.08 14.56 -6.49
N ALA A 286 3.65 14.30 -5.29
CA ALA A 286 4.85 15.00 -4.84
C ALA A 286 6.09 14.65 -5.68
N VAL A 287 6.20 13.41 -6.19
CA VAL A 287 7.23 13.03 -7.16
C VAL A 287 7.08 13.86 -8.45
N GLY A 288 5.85 14.03 -8.95
CA GLY A 288 5.54 14.91 -10.07
C GLY A 288 5.89 16.37 -9.79
N ALA A 289 5.55 16.87 -8.60
CA ALA A 289 5.87 18.23 -8.17
C ALA A 289 7.37 18.48 -8.11
N LEU A 290 8.16 17.59 -7.55
CA LEU A 290 9.64 17.68 -7.57
C LEU A 290 10.20 17.77 -8.99
N ARG A 291 9.65 16.96 -9.90
CA ARG A 291 10.06 16.99 -11.31
C ARG A 291 9.70 18.31 -11.96
N ALA A 292 8.54 18.89 -11.64
CA ALA A 292 8.11 20.19 -12.14
C ALA A 292 9.01 21.34 -11.64
N LEU A 293 9.26 21.39 -10.32
CA LEU A 293 10.16 22.39 -9.72
C LEU A 293 11.54 22.36 -10.37
N ARG A 294 12.12 21.17 -10.51
CA ARG A 294 13.43 21.03 -11.19
C ARG A 294 13.40 21.51 -12.64
N GLY A 295 12.29 21.27 -13.36
CA GLY A 295 12.11 21.76 -14.74
C GLY A 295 12.02 23.28 -14.85
N LEU A 296 11.54 23.94 -13.78
CA LEU A 296 11.50 25.40 -13.65
C LEU A 296 12.80 26.01 -13.11
N GLY A 297 13.82 25.21 -12.83
CA GLY A 297 15.06 25.65 -12.19
C GLY A 297 14.92 25.98 -10.70
N LEU A 298 13.83 25.51 -10.06
CA LEU A 298 13.58 25.69 -8.63
C LEU A 298 14.05 24.48 -7.83
N THR A 299 14.54 24.75 -6.61
CA THR A 299 15.07 23.74 -5.70
C THR A 299 14.11 23.50 -4.53
N CYS A 300 13.92 22.24 -4.19
CA CYS A 300 13.28 21.79 -2.95
C CYS A 300 14.35 21.29 -1.97
N PRO A 301 14.37 21.74 -0.71
CA PRO A 301 13.44 22.67 -0.07
C PRO A 301 13.83 24.15 -0.18
N ASP A 302 14.99 24.52 -0.78
CA ASP A 302 15.59 25.84 -0.63
C ASP A 302 14.70 27.00 -1.10
N GLN A 303 14.00 26.81 -2.21
CA GLN A 303 13.09 27.81 -2.77
C GLN A 303 11.63 27.43 -2.55
N VAL A 304 11.29 26.13 -2.65
CA VAL A 304 9.93 25.64 -2.47
C VAL A 304 9.94 24.38 -1.61
N SER A 305 9.32 24.44 -0.45
CA SER A 305 9.12 23.31 0.44
C SER A 305 7.93 22.46 0.02
N ILE A 306 7.96 21.16 0.28
CA ILE A 306 6.87 20.21 -0.02
C ILE A 306 6.51 19.39 1.21
N ALA A 307 5.19 19.29 1.48
CA ALA A 307 4.60 18.31 2.39
C ALA A 307 3.53 17.49 1.66
N THR A 308 3.47 16.18 1.92
CA THR A 308 2.52 15.29 1.22
C THR A 308 1.87 14.26 2.16
N ALA A 309 0.84 13.55 1.69
CA ALA A 309 0.49 12.28 2.27
C ALA A 309 1.45 11.19 1.72
N GLY A 310 1.95 10.37 2.61
CA GLY A 310 2.93 9.34 2.29
C GLY A 310 2.31 7.96 2.08
N GLU A 311 3.12 7.05 1.55
CA GLU A 311 2.73 5.67 1.28
C GLU A 311 3.02 4.74 2.48
N ASP A 312 4.30 4.64 2.91
CA ASP A 312 4.65 3.71 3.97
C ASP A 312 5.89 4.07 4.78
N ASN A 313 6.40 5.29 4.64
CA ASN A 313 7.63 5.75 5.26
C ASN A 313 8.93 5.17 4.64
N GLU A 314 8.86 4.24 3.70
CA GLU A 314 10.06 3.68 3.06
C GLU A 314 10.45 4.45 1.80
N LEU A 315 9.51 4.66 0.87
CA LEU A 315 9.78 5.32 -0.40
C LEU A 315 10.21 6.78 -0.24
N GLU A 316 9.61 7.48 0.71
CA GLU A 316 9.81 8.91 0.93
C GLU A 316 11.24 9.26 1.35
N GLN A 317 11.91 8.36 2.07
CA GLN A 317 13.27 8.58 2.57
C GLN A 317 14.36 8.47 1.49
N TYR A 318 14.05 7.81 0.36
CA TYR A 318 15.01 7.61 -0.73
C TYR A 318 14.89 8.63 -1.86
N LEU A 319 13.96 9.57 -1.77
CA LEU A 319 13.93 10.72 -2.67
C LEU A 319 15.00 11.74 -2.29
N VAL A 320 15.32 12.61 -3.23
CA VAL A 320 16.26 13.72 -3.02
C VAL A 320 15.57 15.03 -3.40
N PRO A 321 15.19 15.86 -2.40
CA PRO A 321 15.28 15.63 -0.95
C PRO A 321 14.31 14.55 -0.45
N ALA A 322 14.60 13.93 0.71
CA ALA A 322 13.67 13.04 1.39
C ALA A 322 12.40 13.81 1.79
N ILE A 323 11.22 13.26 1.46
CA ILE A 323 9.95 13.99 1.53
C ILE A 323 9.30 13.90 2.91
N THR A 324 8.98 15.05 3.49
CA THR A 324 8.12 15.19 4.68
C THR A 324 6.70 14.74 4.33
N SER A 325 6.19 13.76 5.06
CA SER A 325 4.94 13.12 4.72
C SER A 325 4.10 12.70 5.92
N VAL A 326 2.79 12.66 5.72
CA VAL A 326 1.83 12.15 6.70
C VAL A 326 1.55 10.69 6.37
N ILE A 327 1.90 9.79 7.28
CA ILE A 327 1.88 8.35 7.09
C ILE A 327 0.67 7.70 7.78
N GLU A 328 -0.02 6.82 7.06
CA GLU A 328 -1.03 5.91 7.61
C GLU A 328 -0.35 4.65 8.15
N PRO A 329 -0.66 4.20 9.39
CA PRO A 329 -0.17 2.93 9.90
C PRO A 329 -1.01 1.76 9.32
N TYR A 330 -0.64 1.27 8.15
CA TYR A 330 -1.38 0.19 7.45
C TYR A 330 -1.52 -1.09 8.25
N ASP A 331 -0.55 -1.41 9.10
CA ASP A 331 -0.64 -2.55 10.02
C ASP A 331 -1.79 -2.40 11.02
N VAL A 332 -2.04 -1.20 11.52
CA VAL A 332 -3.19 -0.89 12.40
C VAL A 332 -4.49 -1.02 11.61
N THR A 333 -4.55 -0.48 10.40
CA THR A 333 -5.73 -0.56 9.51
C THR A 333 -6.10 -2.02 9.26
N ILE A 334 -5.15 -2.85 8.83
CA ILE A 334 -5.40 -4.26 8.50
C ILE A 334 -5.72 -5.08 9.74
N LYS A 335 -5.04 -4.86 10.86
CA LYS A 335 -5.34 -5.51 12.14
C LYS A 335 -6.76 -5.18 12.61
N THR A 336 -7.18 -3.93 12.48
CA THR A 336 -8.54 -3.50 12.83
C THR A 336 -9.57 -4.21 11.94
N ALA A 337 -9.32 -4.32 10.64
CA ALA A 337 -10.21 -5.04 9.73
C ALA A 337 -10.33 -6.53 10.08
N LEU A 338 -9.23 -7.20 10.41
CA LEU A 338 -9.25 -8.60 10.84
C LEU A 338 -9.95 -8.78 12.19
N ASN A 339 -9.79 -7.87 13.14
CA ASN A 339 -10.49 -7.90 14.41
C ASN A 339 -12.02 -7.85 14.20
N ILE A 340 -12.51 -6.97 13.32
CA ILE A 340 -13.93 -6.88 12.97
C ILE A 340 -14.44 -8.17 12.35
N ILE A 341 -13.67 -8.78 11.44
CA ILE A 341 -14.03 -10.07 10.82
C ILE A 341 -14.10 -11.19 11.86
N ASN A 342 -13.19 -11.21 12.82
CA ASN A 342 -13.17 -12.21 13.87
C ASN A 342 -14.27 -12.00 14.92
N ASP A 343 -14.54 -10.76 15.27
CA ASP A 343 -15.55 -10.34 16.24
C ASP A 343 -16.11 -8.95 15.89
N ARG A 344 -17.35 -8.90 15.41
CA ARG A 344 -18.07 -7.64 15.08
C ARG A 344 -18.22 -6.72 16.29
N GLY A 345 -18.26 -7.29 17.49
CA GLY A 345 -18.36 -6.55 18.76
C GLY A 345 -17.04 -5.90 19.20
N SER A 346 -15.93 -6.18 18.52
CA SER A 346 -14.61 -5.63 18.84
C SER A 346 -14.52 -4.11 18.67
N VAL A 347 -15.49 -3.51 17.97
CA VAL A 347 -15.56 -2.06 17.71
C VAL A 347 -16.94 -1.51 18.07
N SER A 348 -16.96 -0.30 18.62
CA SER A 348 -18.21 0.38 19.05
C SER A 348 -18.85 1.21 17.93
N SER A 349 -18.11 1.48 16.84
CA SER A 349 -18.60 2.27 15.71
C SER A 349 -18.47 1.49 14.40
N ARG A 350 -19.33 1.77 13.45
CA ARG A 350 -19.25 1.23 12.08
C ARG A 350 -18.29 2.02 11.20
N THR A 351 -17.98 3.25 11.58
CA THR A 351 -16.97 4.09 10.93
C THR A 351 -15.79 4.26 11.86
N LEU A 352 -14.60 3.96 11.38
CA LEU A 352 -13.36 4.01 12.14
C LEU A 352 -12.34 4.87 11.40
N GLY A 353 -11.92 5.97 12.02
CA GLY A 353 -10.82 6.80 11.54
C GLY A 353 -9.49 6.29 12.12
N ILE A 354 -8.54 5.96 11.28
CA ILE A 354 -7.17 5.61 11.70
C ILE A 354 -6.33 6.87 11.76
N ASP A 355 -5.79 7.18 12.92
CA ASP A 355 -4.92 8.33 13.11
C ASP A 355 -3.63 8.20 12.30
N VAL A 356 -3.21 9.32 11.76
CA VAL A 356 -2.00 9.44 10.94
C VAL A 356 -0.89 10.17 11.67
N LYS A 357 0.35 10.01 11.20
CA LYS A 357 1.52 10.66 11.80
C LYS A 357 2.30 11.46 10.77
N LEU A 358 2.71 12.65 11.13
CA LEU A 358 3.68 13.42 10.35
C LEU A 358 5.09 12.88 10.60
N ILE A 359 5.81 12.60 9.52
CA ILE A 359 7.25 12.30 9.55
C ILE A 359 7.98 13.43 8.84
N THR A 360 8.66 14.26 9.61
CA THR A 360 9.45 15.37 9.09
C THR A 360 10.76 14.87 8.50
N ARG A 361 11.09 15.34 7.30
CA ARG A 361 12.32 15.02 6.57
C ARG A 361 12.91 16.29 5.95
N GLU A 362 13.64 16.13 4.83
CA GLU A 362 14.44 17.20 4.23
C GLU A 362 13.64 18.20 3.39
N SER A 363 12.44 17.86 2.93
CA SER A 363 11.68 18.64 1.95
C SER A 363 11.02 19.91 2.49
N ILE A 364 11.21 20.26 3.76
CA ILE A 364 10.71 21.50 4.36
C ILE A 364 11.91 22.27 4.94
N LYS A 365 12.08 23.51 4.50
CA LYS A 365 13.05 24.46 5.01
C LYS A 365 12.38 25.43 5.99
N ASN A 366 12.99 25.65 7.13
CA ASN A 366 12.56 26.72 8.02
C ASN A 366 12.82 28.08 7.40
N MET A 367 11.81 28.90 7.34
CA MET A 367 11.94 30.30 6.92
C MET A 367 12.44 31.13 8.12
N ASP A 368 13.41 31.99 7.87
CA ASP A 368 13.84 32.94 8.89
C ASP A 368 12.65 33.82 9.29
N VAL A 369 12.08 33.55 10.47
CA VAL A 369 11.05 34.42 11.02
C VAL A 369 11.76 35.65 11.55
N THR A 370 11.95 36.65 10.69
CA THR A 370 12.28 38.00 11.16
C THR A 370 11.06 38.47 11.97
N VAL A 371 11.12 38.33 13.28
CA VAL A 371 10.13 38.92 14.20
C VAL A 371 10.20 40.43 13.98
N LYS A 372 9.21 40.95 13.24
CA LYS A 372 8.94 42.37 13.17
C LYS A 372 7.93 42.76 14.23
#